data_b17b90733642c58922191e8699a3d16c
#
_entry.id   b17b90733642c58922191e8699a3d16c
#
_cell.length_a   1.000
_cell.length_b   1.000
_cell.length_c   1.000
_cell.angle_alpha   90.00
_cell.angle_beta   90.00
_cell.angle_gamma   90.00
#
_symmetry.space_group_name_H-M   'P 1'
#
loop_
_entity.id
_entity.type
_entity.pdbx_description
1 polymer ?
#
loop_
_entity_poly.entity_id
_entity_poly.type
_entity_poly.pdbx_seq_one_letter_code
_entity_poly.pdbx_strand_id
1 'polypeptide(L)'
;MTKLLFLGTLLFSTVCLNAQDTESYQEVPNPVAVNPVLWSEVKVPQVSWGSTDIRYKKEEPAAISGIKKNINLTAWKGEKVSAQLVVWTPETLNNLTFTVSDLTSGSETISKDDIRTSFVRYVMTDELNKDGLGACGYRNSADFDSTLVADVLDHLTPSLVIPANSAQGGWISVRVPQYAKAGKYTGTVTVRNGDTALSELKLTVNVKNRILPVPSEWAFHLDLWHNPYAVARYYGVEPFSDKHFELMRPLMKLYADAGGKVITASIMHKPWNGQTYDAFESMVTWLKKADGTWYFDYMVFDKWVEFMMSTGVRKQISCFSMVPWRLSFQYFDQASNSFKYLNAKPGEAVYEEFWITMLKSFAQHLKEKGWFEITHIAMDERLMKDMQETLKVILSLIHISEPTRH
;
A
#
# COMPACT_ATOMS: atom_id res chain seq x y z
N MET A 1 17.79 10.44 68.51
CA MET A 1 16.91 10.95 67.46
C MET A 1 17.50 10.56 66.12
N THR A 2 17.10 9.42 65.62
CA THR A 2 17.67 8.79 64.39
C THR A 2 16.69 9.05 63.25
N LYS A 3 17.13 9.82 62.25
CA LYS A 3 16.32 10.07 61.04
C LYS A 3 16.56 8.92 60.03
N LEU A 4 15.50 8.15 59.80
CA LEU A 4 15.44 7.17 58.69
C LEU A 4 15.20 7.93 57.38
N LEU A 5 16.13 7.83 56.45
CA LEU A 5 15.93 8.22 55.03
C LEU A 5 15.28 7.05 54.32
N PHE A 6 14.04 7.23 53.82
CA PHE A 6 13.44 6.32 52.86
C PHE A 6 13.91 6.68 51.46
N LEU A 7 14.73 5.84 50.86
CA LEU A 7 15.08 5.89 49.46
C LEU A 7 14.00 5.12 48.64
N GLY A 8 13.07 5.87 48.06
CA GLY A 8 12.10 5.29 47.15
C GLY A 8 12.73 5.01 45.77
N THR A 9 12.99 3.73 45.53
CA THR A 9 13.40 3.28 44.18
C THR A 9 12.19 3.30 43.26
N LEU A 10 12.09 4.31 42.37
CA LEU A 10 11.15 4.29 41.24
C LEU A 10 11.62 3.23 40.25
N LEU A 11 10.97 2.07 40.24
CA LEU A 11 11.07 1.14 39.10
C LEU A 11 10.37 1.74 37.89
N PHE A 12 11.13 2.31 36.99
CA PHE A 12 10.66 2.53 35.61
C PHE A 12 10.55 1.14 34.96
N SER A 13 9.35 0.58 34.90
CA SER A 13 9.05 -0.51 33.99
C SER A 13 9.06 0.10 32.57
N THR A 14 10.18 -0.04 31.88
CA THR A 14 10.21 0.08 30.43
C THR A 14 9.29 -0.99 29.88
N VAL A 15 8.06 -0.61 29.54
CA VAL A 15 7.23 -1.40 28.63
C VAL A 15 7.95 -1.33 27.28
N CYS A 16 8.77 -2.34 27.00
CA CYS A 16 9.14 -2.61 25.63
C CYS A 16 7.84 -2.91 24.88
N LEU A 17 7.30 -1.93 24.19
CA LEU A 17 6.38 -2.16 23.09
C LEU A 17 7.18 -2.93 22.06
N ASN A 18 7.18 -4.26 22.18
CA ASN A 18 7.58 -5.12 21.09
C ASN A 18 6.69 -4.71 19.92
N ALA A 19 7.29 -4.25 18.82
CA ALA A 19 6.60 -4.15 17.54
C ALA A 19 5.88 -5.49 17.37
N GLN A 20 4.55 -5.43 17.33
CA GLN A 20 3.75 -6.64 17.20
C GLN A 20 4.20 -7.29 15.90
N ASP A 21 4.82 -8.45 16.03
CA ASP A 21 5.21 -9.26 14.89
C ASP A 21 3.92 -9.53 14.10
N THR A 22 3.82 -9.03 12.88
CA THR A 22 2.61 -9.09 12.06
C THR A 22 2.43 -10.50 11.44
N GLU A 23 2.95 -11.52 12.10
CA GLU A 23 2.89 -12.91 11.63
C GLU A 23 1.47 -13.47 11.57
N SER A 24 0.47 -12.83 12.18
CA SER A 24 -0.90 -13.28 12.09
C SER A 24 -1.89 -12.13 12.02
N TYR A 25 -2.62 -12.04 10.92
CA TYR A 25 -3.79 -11.17 10.80
C TYR A 25 -4.95 -11.75 11.62
N GLN A 26 -5.53 -10.95 12.52
CA GLN A 26 -6.72 -11.34 13.28
C GLN A 26 -7.96 -10.68 12.70
N GLU A 27 -8.90 -11.50 12.27
CA GLU A 27 -10.21 -11.03 11.81
C GLU A 27 -11.08 -10.65 13.02
N VAL A 28 -11.83 -9.55 12.86
CA VAL A 28 -12.88 -9.20 13.82
C VAL A 28 -14.09 -10.16 13.66
N PRO A 29 -14.92 -10.34 14.70
CA PRO A 29 -16.11 -11.17 14.61
C PRO A 29 -17.04 -10.71 13.48
N ASN A 30 -17.62 -11.67 12.75
CA ASN A 30 -18.61 -11.35 11.71
C ASN A 30 -19.91 -10.85 12.35
N PRO A 31 -20.37 -9.63 12.03
CA PRO A 31 -21.64 -9.11 12.54
C PRO A 31 -22.87 -9.80 11.90
N VAL A 32 -22.68 -10.44 10.74
CA VAL A 32 -23.75 -11.13 10.01
C VAL A 32 -23.93 -12.54 10.56
N ALA A 33 -25.15 -12.87 10.97
CA ALA A 33 -25.47 -14.21 11.45
C ALA A 33 -25.52 -15.20 10.29
N VAL A 34 -25.01 -16.39 10.52
CA VAL A 34 -25.11 -17.51 9.56
C VAL A 34 -26.57 -17.89 9.36
N ASN A 35 -27.04 -17.96 8.12
CA ASN A 35 -28.34 -18.47 7.79
C ASN A 35 -28.29 -20.01 7.59
N PRO A 36 -28.80 -20.83 8.53
CA PRO A 36 -28.65 -22.29 8.45
C PRO A 36 -29.38 -22.91 7.25
N VAL A 37 -30.38 -22.24 6.68
CA VAL A 37 -31.10 -22.73 5.51
C VAL A 37 -30.18 -22.82 4.29
N LEU A 38 -29.26 -21.85 4.12
CA LEU A 38 -28.31 -21.85 3.02
C LEU A 38 -27.30 -23.02 3.11
N TRP A 39 -27.06 -23.51 4.31
CA TRP A 39 -26.13 -24.61 4.57
C TRP A 39 -26.77 -26.00 4.56
N SER A 40 -28.10 -26.07 4.50
CA SER A 40 -28.85 -27.34 4.60
C SER A 40 -28.45 -28.40 3.57
N GLU A 41 -28.01 -27.96 2.38
CA GLU A 41 -27.58 -28.83 1.28
C GLU A 41 -26.07 -29.17 1.31
N VAL A 42 -25.29 -28.50 2.15
CA VAL A 42 -23.85 -28.78 2.29
C VAL A 42 -23.63 -29.81 3.37
N LYS A 43 -23.31 -31.05 2.99
CA LYS A 43 -23.19 -32.19 3.94
C LYS A 43 -21.77 -32.50 4.37
N VAL A 44 -20.79 -32.11 3.57
CA VAL A 44 -19.34 -32.31 3.79
C VAL A 44 -18.56 -31.10 3.29
N PRO A 45 -17.31 -30.91 3.76
CA PRO A 45 -16.44 -29.87 3.23
C PRO A 45 -16.34 -29.97 1.70
N GLN A 46 -16.49 -28.84 1.04
CA GLN A 46 -16.38 -28.70 -0.41
C GLN A 46 -15.17 -27.86 -0.77
N VAL A 47 -14.50 -28.19 -1.86
CA VAL A 47 -13.35 -27.45 -2.39
C VAL A 47 -13.45 -27.34 -3.89
N SER A 48 -13.35 -26.11 -4.41
CA SER A 48 -13.44 -25.84 -5.85
C SER A 48 -12.54 -24.68 -6.24
N TRP A 49 -12.10 -24.64 -7.48
CA TRP A 49 -11.67 -23.40 -8.09
C TRP A 49 -12.84 -22.44 -8.21
N GLY A 50 -12.60 -21.19 -7.80
CA GLY A 50 -13.51 -20.06 -7.91
C GLY A 50 -13.04 -19.02 -8.95
N SER A 51 -13.74 -17.89 -9.02
CA SER A 51 -13.33 -16.74 -9.83
C SER A 51 -12.50 -15.76 -8.98
N THR A 52 -11.47 -15.20 -9.57
CA THR A 52 -10.69 -14.09 -8.95
C THR A 52 -11.48 -12.80 -8.87
N ASP A 53 -12.59 -12.68 -9.61
CA ASP A 53 -13.44 -11.48 -9.68
C ASP A 53 -14.57 -11.50 -8.63
N ILE A 54 -14.67 -12.58 -7.83
CA ILE A 54 -15.70 -12.73 -6.82
C ILE A 54 -15.09 -12.71 -5.42
N ARG A 55 -15.60 -11.83 -4.57
CA ARG A 55 -15.38 -11.80 -3.13
C ARG A 55 -16.41 -12.74 -2.50
N TYR A 56 -15.98 -13.96 -2.14
CA TYR A 56 -16.87 -14.94 -1.53
C TYR A 56 -17.16 -14.56 -0.08
N LYS A 57 -18.43 -14.53 0.29
CA LYS A 57 -18.87 -14.22 1.64
C LYS A 57 -18.48 -15.34 2.61
N LYS A 58 -18.14 -14.98 3.83
CA LYS A 58 -17.71 -15.92 4.86
C LYS A 58 -18.85 -16.77 5.39
N GLU A 59 -20.02 -16.17 5.56
CA GLU A 59 -21.23 -16.74 6.18
C GLU A 59 -22.13 -17.53 5.23
N GLU A 60 -21.81 -17.60 3.95
CA GLU A 60 -22.62 -18.28 2.93
C GLU A 60 -21.79 -19.40 2.25
N PRO A 61 -22.44 -20.50 1.82
CA PRO A 61 -21.80 -21.45 0.91
C PRO A 61 -21.33 -20.74 -0.35
N ALA A 62 -20.16 -21.13 -0.88
CA ALA A 62 -19.67 -20.51 -2.10
C ALA A 62 -20.63 -20.68 -3.26
N ALA A 63 -21.04 -19.57 -3.90
CA ALA A 63 -21.92 -19.57 -5.06
C ALA A 63 -21.17 -20.09 -6.31
N ILE A 64 -20.82 -21.38 -6.32
CA ILE A 64 -20.10 -22.05 -7.41
C ILE A 64 -20.99 -23.16 -7.99
N SER A 65 -21.35 -23.00 -9.26
CA SER A 65 -22.12 -23.99 -10.01
C SER A 65 -21.24 -25.19 -10.39
N GLY A 66 -21.33 -26.27 -9.61
CA GLY A 66 -20.53 -27.47 -9.79
C GLY A 66 -19.07 -27.36 -9.35
N ILE A 67 -18.50 -28.42 -8.83
CA ILE A 67 -17.14 -28.46 -8.32
C ILE A 67 -16.13 -28.46 -9.49
N LYS A 68 -15.28 -27.44 -9.53
CA LYS A 68 -14.22 -27.29 -10.55
C LYS A 68 -12.88 -27.77 -9.97
N LYS A 69 -12.41 -28.92 -10.41
CA LYS A 69 -11.13 -29.49 -9.96
C LYS A 69 -9.92 -29.04 -10.80
N ASN A 70 -10.15 -28.42 -11.96
CA ASN A 70 -9.10 -28.02 -12.88
C ASN A 70 -9.23 -26.53 -13.21
N ILE A 71 -8.07 -25.83 -13.27
CA ILE A 71 -7.99 -24.47 -13.77
C ILE A 71 -6.85 -24.36 -14.77
N ASN A 72 -7.05 -23.51 -15.80
CA ASN A 72 -6.05 -23.21 -16.81
C ASN A 72 -5.82 -21.70 -16.83
N LEU A 73 -4.59 -21.30 -16.55
CA LEU A 73 -4.10 -19.93 -16.67
C LEU A 73 -3.27 -19.77 -17.90
N THR A 74 -3.15 -18.56 -18.42
CA THR A 74 -2.21 -18.21 -19.49
C THR A 74 -1.29 -17.12 -18.95
N ALA A 75 0.01 -17.26 -19.20
CA ALA A 75 1.00 -16.31 -18.76
C ALA A 75 2.09 -16.09 -19.81
N TRP A 76 2.71 -14.91 -19.80
CA TRP A 76 3.98 -14.67 -20.44
C TRP A 76 5.13 -15.02 -19.48
N LYS A 77 6.34 -15.16 -20.02
CA LYS A 77 7.55 -15.30 -19.22
C LYS A 77 7.76 -14.01 -18.41
N GLY A 78 8.05 -14.12 -17.13
CA GLY A 78 8.19 -12.98 -16.21
C GLY A 78 6.88 -12.48 -15.61
N GLU A 79 5.73 -13.00 -16.04
CA GLU A 79 4.42 -12.60 -15.53
C GLU A 79 4.07 -13.29 -14.22
N LYS A 80 3.30 -12.61 -13.38
CA LYS A 80 2.62 -13.20 -12.22
C LYS A 80 1.14 -13.38 -12.54
N VAL A 81 0.67 -14.62 -12.48
CA VAL A 81 -0.75 -14.97 -12.68
C VAL A 81 -1.32 -15.58 -11.41
N SER A 82 -2.61 -15.42 -11.21
CA SER A 82 -3.26 -15.87 -9.97
C SER A 82 -4.53 -16.65 -10.24
N ALA A 83 -4.88 -17.52 -9.29
CA ALA A 83 -6.14 -18.25 -9.23
C ALA A 83 -6.69 -18.22 -7.81
N GLN A 84 -8.01 -18.26 -7.66
CA GLN A 84 -8.68 -18.37 -6.38
C GLN A 84 -9.32 -19.76 -6.25
N LEU A 85 -9.08 -20.43 -5.13
CA LEU A 85 -9.86 -21.57 -4.70
C LEU A 85 -10.76 -21.16 -3.53
N VAL A 86 -11.83 -21.93 -3.30
CA VAL A 86 -12.73 -21.70 -2.17
C VAL A 86 -12.99 -23.03 -1.48
N VAL A 87 -12.89 -22.98 -0.15
CA VAL A 87 -13.33 -24.05 0.76
C VAL A 87 -14.60 -23.57 1.44
N TRP A 88 -15.67 -24.38 1.48
CA TRP A 88 -16.83 -24.11 2.32
C TRP A 88 -17.25 -25.37 3.04
N THR A 89 -17.59 -25.24 4.30
CA THR A 89 -17.72 -26.39 5.20
C THR A 89 -18.90 -26.27 6.16
N PRO A 90 -19.68 -27.34 6.36
CA PRO A 90 -20.73 -27.40 7.39
C PRO A 90 -20.15 -27.72 8.79
N GLU A 91 -18.90 -28.14 8.87
CA GLU A 91 -18.20 -28.53 10.09
C GLU A 91 -16.94 -27.72 10.31
N THR A 92 -16.42 -27.69 11.55
CA THR A 92 -15.19 -26.96 11.87
C THR A 92 -13.97 -27.69 11.29
N LEU A 93 -13.12 -26.95 10.59
CA LEU A 93 -11.79 -27.39 10.14
C LEU A 93 -10.74 -26.77 11.05
N ASN A 94 -10.03 -27.60 11.82
CA ASN A 94 -9.12 -27.09 12.86
C ASN A 94 -7.73 -26.70 12.35
N ASN A 95 -7.36 -27.14 11.16
CA ASN A 95 -6.03 -26.89 10.60
C ASN A 95 -6.07 -26.89 9.07
N LEU A 96 -6.77 -25.91 8.49
CA LEU A 96 -6.84 -25.74 7.03
C LEU A 96 -5.49 -25.25 6.50
N THR A 97 -4.96 -25.96 5.51
CA THR A 97 -3.70 -25.58 4.83
C THR A 97 -3.81 -25.75 3.33
N PHE A 98 -2.98 -24.98 2.59
CA PHE A 98 -2.83 -25.08 1.14
C PHE A 98 -1.37 -25.38 0.82
N THR A 99 -1.11 -26.43 0.08
CA THR A 99 0.22 -26.77 -0.42
C THR A 99 0.19 -26.90 -1.92
N VAL A 100 1.31 -26.60 -2.58
CA VAL A 100 1.44 -26.67 -4.03
C VAL A 100 2.66 -27.48 -4.42
N SER A 101 2.53 -28.30 -5.46
CA SER A 101 3.67 -29.00 -6.07
C SER A 101 4.40 -28.07 -7.06
N ASP A 102 5.60 -28.46 -7.47
CA ASP A 102 6.19 -27.91 -8.67
C ASP A 102 5.21 -28.04 -9.85
N LEU A 103 5.27 -27.09 -10.80
CA LEU A 103 4.54 -27.20 -12.05
C LEU A 103 5.53 -27.69 -13.12
N THR A 104 5.21 -28.80 -13.78
CA THR A 104 6.10 -29.45 -14.76
C THR A 104 5.56 -29.42 -16.18
N SER A 105 6.47 -29.33 -17.16
CA SER A 105 6.20 -29.43 -18.59
C SER A 105 7.35 -30.22 -19.25
N GLY A 106 7.21 -31.53 -19.37
CA GLY A 106 8.30 -32.42 -19.76
C GLY A 106 9.45 -32.36 -18.72
N SER A 107 10.63 -31.96 -19.16
CA SER A 107 11.81 -31.77 -18.29
C SER A 107 11.88 -30.38 -17.64
N GLU A 108 11.00 -29.47 -18.03
CA GLU A 108 11.01 -28.08 -17.53
C GLU A 108 10.14 -27.95 -16.28
N THR A 109 10.56 -27.09 -15.36
CA THR A 109 9.90 -26.92 -14.06
C THR A 109 9.75 -25.43 -13.74
N ILE A 110 8.58 -25.04 -13.21
CA ILE A 110 8.39 -23.85 -12.41
C ILE A 110 8.34 -24.34 -10.97
N SER A 111 9.32 -23.91 -10.17
CA SER A 111 9.45 -24.32 -8.78
C SER A 111 8.25 -23.89 -7.94
N LYS A 112 7.86 -24.70 -6.96
CA LYS A 112 6.90 -24.30 -5.93
C LYS A 112 7.34 -23.06 -5.15
N ASP A 113 8.63 -22.74 -5.12
CA ASP A 113 9.17 -21.54 -4.48
C ASP A 113 8.82 -20.26 -5.26
N ASP A 114 8.47 -20.38 -6.56
CA ASP A 114 7.89 -19.32 -7.39
C ASP A 114 6.36 -19.22 -7.23
N ILE A 115 5.77 -20.04 -6.35
CA ILE A 115 4.33 -20.11 -6.16
C ILE A 115 4.00 -19.74 -4.70
N ARG A 116 3.20 -18.71 -4.53
CA ARG A 116 2.72 -18.28 -3.22
C ARG A 116 1.29 -18.74 -3.00
N THR A 117 1.03 -19.36 -1.87
CA THR A 117 -0.31 -19.64 -1.36
C THR A 117 -0.65 -18.61 -0.29
N SER A 118 -1.88 -18.10 -0.29
CA SER A 118 -2.36 -17.13 0.71
C SER A 118 -3.78 -17.47 1.11
N PHE A 119 -4.14 -17.17 2.35
CA PHE A 119 -5.54 -17.11 2.74
C PHE A 119 -6.14 -15.77 2.32
N VAL A 120 -7.35 -15.79 1.78
CA VAL A 120 -8.12 -14.55 1.56
C VAL A 120 -8.81 -14.21 2.88
N ARG A 121 -8.29 -13.21 3.61
CA ARG A 121 -8.83 -12.81 4.91
C ARG A 121 -9.93 -11.78 4.74
N TYR A 122 -10.69 -11.58 5.80
CA TYR A 122 -11.83 -10.68 5.80
C TYR A 122 -11.54 -9.43 6.62
N VAL A 123 -11.94 -8.28 6.10
CA VAL A 123 -11.84 -6.97 6.76
C VAL A 123 -13.23 -6.40 6.99
N MET A 124 -13.39 -5.71 8.12
CA MET A 124 -14.63 -4.98 8.40
C MET A 124 -14.65 -3.70 7.56
N THR A 125 -15.75 -3.48 6.87
CA THR A 125 -15.97 -2.30 6.04
C THR A 125 -17.40 -1.79 6.15
N ASP A 126 -17.57 -0.50 5.86
CA ASP A 126 -18.83 0.20 5.67
C ASP A 126 -18.88 0.83 4.26
N GLU A 127 -18.29 0.16 3.28
CA GLU A 127 -18.05 0.70 1.93
C GLU A 127 -19.35 1.10 1.21
N LEU A 128 -20.47 0.46 1.51
CA LEU A 128 -21.75 0.73 0.88
C LEU A 128 -22.80 1.23 1.89
N ASN A 129 -23.65 2.17 1.44
CA ASN A 129 -24.88 2.52 2.14
C ASN A 129 -25.84 1.33 2.21
N LYS A 130 -26.81 1.37 3.12
CA LYS A 130 -27.88 0.36 3.22
C LYS A 130 -28.71 0.20 1.93
N ASP A 131 -28.73 1.22 1.09
CA ASP A 131 -29.32 1.16 -0.26
C ASP A 131 -28.42 0.49 -1.30
N GLY A 132 -27.20 0.05 -0.93
CA GLY A 132 -26.21 -0.57 -1.80
C GLY A 132 -25.39 0.40 -2.64
N LEU A 133 -25.52 1.70 -2.45
CA LEU A 133 -24.77 2.71 -3.18
C LEU A 133 -23.53 3.15 -2.39
N GLY A 134 -22.39 3.20 -3.05
CA GLY A 134 -21.18 3.77 -2.48
C GLY A 134 -21.26 5.28 -2.35
N ALA A 135 -20.58 5.86 -1.36
CA ALA A 135 -20.47 7.30 -1.18
C ALA A 135 -19.06 7.68 -0.71
N CYS A 136 -18.64 8.90 -1.04
CA CYS A 136 -17.44 9.52 -0.50
C CYS A 136 -17.75 10.81 0.22
N GLY A 137 -16.81 11.31 1.04
CA GLY A 137 -16.99 12.50 1.86
C GLY A 137 -17.60 12.21 3.23
N TYR A 138 -18.41 13.13 3.75
CA TYR A 138 -19.07 12.95 5.04
C TYR A 138 -20.08 11.80 4.97
N ARG A 139 -20.00 10.92 5.96
CA ARG A 139 -20.87 9.75 6.08
C ARG A 139 -21.63 9.79 7.39
N ASN A 140 -22.94 9.61 7.31
CA ASN A 140 -23.76 9.38 8.49
C ASN A 140 -23.74 7.89 8.82
N SER A 141 -23.19 7.52 9.98
CA SER A 141 -23.06 6.12 10.40
C SER A 141 -24.38 5.34 10.43
N ALA A 142 -25.51 6.04 10.57
CA ALA A 142 -26.85 5.41 10.51
C ALA A 142 -27.23 4.86 9.13
N ASP A 143 -26.58 5.36 8.07
CA ASP A 143 -26.88 5.00 6.67
C ASP A 143 -26.04 3.80 6.18
N PHE A 144 -25.10 3.31 7.01
CA PHE A 144 -24.17 2.25 6.65
C PHE A 144 -24.35 1.03 7.54
N ASP A 145 -24.14 -0.15 6.95
CA ASP A 145 -23.97 -1.41 7.68
C ASP A 145 -22.51 -1.85 7.64
N SER A 146 -22.03 -2.36 8.77
CA SER A 146 -20.72 -2.99 8.82
C SER A 146 -20.80 -4.42 8.30
N THR A 147 -19.95 -4.76 7.35
CA THR A 147 -19.86 -6.11 6.76
C THR A 147 -18.42 -6.58 6.70
N LEU A 148 -18.22 -7.90 6.77
CA LEU A 148 -16.92 -8.51 6.48
C LEU A 148 -16.79 -8.75 4.97
N VAL A 149 -15.75 -8.18 4.38
CA VAL A 149 -15.45 -8.32 2.95
C VAL A 149 -14.11 -9.02 2.76
N ALA A 150 -14.07 -10.00 1.86
CA ALA A 150 -12.83 -10.67 1.47
C ALA A 150 -11.89 -9.69 0.77
N ASP A 151 -10.69 -9.48 1.31
CA ASP A 151 -9.75 -8.48 0.79
C ASP A 151 -8.28 -8.88 0.96
N VAL A 152 -7.78 -8.99 2.19
CA VAL A 152 -6.36 -9.20 2.49
C VAL A 152 -5.88 -10.58 2.02
N LEU A 153 -4.74 -10.60 1.30
CA LEU A 153 -4.03 -11.83 0.94
C LEU A 153 -2.96 -12.15 1.97
N ASP A 154 -3.31 -12.95 2.97
CA ASP A 154 -2.44 -13.35 4.07
C ASP A 154 -1.62 -14.58 3.68
N HIS A 155 -0.33 -14.38 3.43
CA HIS A 155 0.64 -15.43 3.12
C HIS A 155 1.55 -15.79 4.31
N LEU A 156 1.37 -15.14 5.45
CA LEU A 156 2.19 -15.34 6.65
C LEU A 156 1.57 -16.38 7.57
N THR A 157 0.25 -16.45 7.63
CA THR A 157 -0.44 -17.46 8.44
C THR A 157 -0.33 -18.83 7.77
N PRO A 158 0.30 -19.83 8.43
CA PRO A 158 0.55 -21.15 7.83
C PRO A 158 -0.70 -22.03 7.78
N SER A 159 -1.65 -21.85 8.71
CA SER A 159 -2.90 -22.59 8.78
C SER A 159 -4.00 -21.81 9.47
N LEU A 160 -5.27 -22.12 9.16
CA LEU A 160 -6.42 -21.47 9.78
C LEU A 160 -7.37 -22.47 10.40
N VAL A 161 -8.02 -22.04 11.49
CA VAL A 161 -9.24 -22.66 12.00
C VAL A 161 -10.42 -22.05 11.25
N ILE A 162 -11.21 -22.87 10.59
CA ILE A 162 -12.40 -22.45 9.86
C ILE A 162 -13.63 -22.93 10.64
N PRO A 163 -14.50 -22.04 11.14
CA PRO A 163 -15.72 -22.42 11.84
C PRO A 163 -16.68 -23.21 10.98
N ALA A 164 -17.55 -23.99 11.60
CA ALA A 164 -18.65 -24.63 10.92
C ALA A 164 -19.54 -23.59 10.22
N ASN A 165 -20.16 -23.97 9.10
CA ASN A 165 -20.99 -23.11 8.26
C ASN A 165 -20.27 -21.83 7.84
N SER A 166 -19.06 -21.97 7.33
CA SER A 166 -18.32 -20.86 6.77
C SER A 166 -17.55 -21.22 5.50
N ALA A 167 -17.23 -20.18 4.72
CA ALA A 167 -16.40 -20.28 3.53
C ALA A 167 -15.06 -19.56 3.74
N GLN A 168 -14.01 -20.06 3.08
CA GLN A 168 -12.67 -19.51 3.12
C GLN A 168 -12.03 -19.53 1.74
N GLY A 169 -11.65 -18.36 1.23
CA GLY A 169 -10.86 -18.24 0.01
C GLY A 169 -9.39 -18.59 0.21
N GLY A 170 -8.82 -19.25 -0.78
CA GLY A 170 -7.38 -19.43 -0.91
C GLY A 170 -6.91 -18.82 -2.22
N TRP A 171 -5.77 -18.10 -2.20
CA TRP A 171 -5.22 -17.41 -3.36
C TRP A 171 -3.87 -18.00 -3.74
N ILE A 172 -3.74 -18.42 -5.00
CA ILE A 172 -2.54 -19.02 -5.54
C ILE A 172 -1.93 -18.06 -6.54
N SER A 173 -0.73 -17.57 -6.30
CA SER A 173 0.01 -16.68 -7.21
C SER A 173 1.22 -17.42 -7.76
N VAL A 174 1.32 -17.54 -9.08
CA VAL A 174 2.43 -18.16 -9.78
C VAL A 174 3.25 -17.08 -10.47
N ARG A 175 4.52 -16.94 -10.12
CA ARG A 175 5.49 -16.10 -10.83
C ARG A 175 6.19 -16.96 -11.89
N VAL A 176 5.92 -16.73 -13.15
CA VAL A 176 6.58 -17.42 -14.23
C VAL A 176 7.98 -16.83 -14.42
N PRO A 177 9.08 -17.60 -14.26
CA PRO A 177 10.42 -17.07 -14.49
C PRO A 177 10.60 -16.55 -15.92
N GLN A 178 11.40 -15.49 -16.11
CA GLN A 178 11.69 -14.95 -17.44
C GLN A 178 12.42 -15.96 -18.35
N TYR A 179 13.19 -16.88 -17.76
CA TYR A 179 13.92 -17.94 -18.46
C TYR A 179 13.06 -19.18 -18.74
N ALA A 180 11.83 -19.26 -18.22
CA ALA A 180 10.96 -20.42 -18.44
C ALA A 180 10.74 -20.65 -19.95
N LYS A 181 10.72 -21.89 -20.39
CA LYS A 181 10.37 -22.23 -21.76
C LYS A 181 8.85 -22.12 -21.96
N ALA A 182 8.45 -21.79 -23.18
CA ALA A 182 7.03 -21.84 -23.55
C ALA A 182 6.52 -23.28 -23.44
N GLY A 183 5.34 -23.47 -22.85
CA GLY A 183 4.79 -24.82 -22.63
C GLY A 183 3.63 -24.83 -21.67
N LYS A 184 3.10 -26.03 -21.46
CA LYS A 184 1.97 -26.28 -20.55
C LYS A 184 2.51 -26.88 -19.25
N TYR A 185 2.65 -26.06 -18.23
CA TYR A 185 3.11 -26.48 -16.91
C TYR A 185 1.93 -26.87 -16.03
N THR A 186 2.01 -28.03 -15.41
CA THR A 186 0.91 -28.61 -14.63
C THR A 186 1.40 -29.09 -13.28
N GLY A 187 0.66 -28.81 -12.23
CA GLY A 187 0.88 -29.30 -10.87
C GLY A 187 -0.42 -29.38 -10.09
N THR A 188 -0.28 -29.69 -8.81
CA THR A 188 -1.40 -29.94 -7.90
C THR A 188 -1.37 -28.95 -6.75
N VAL A 189 -2.53 -28.39 -6.42
CA VAL A 189 -2.78 -27.71 -5.16
C VAL A 189 -3.55 -28.64 -4.25
N THR A 190 -2.98 -29.01 -3.11
CA THR A 190 -3.60 -29.89 -2.12
C THR A 190 -4.16 -29.05 -0.98
N VAL A 191 -5.45 -29.23 -0.70
CA VAL A 191 -6.16 -28.61 0.43
C VAL A 191 -6.30 -29.66 1.53
N ARG A 192 -5.85 -29.34 2.74
CA ARG A 192 -5.85 -30.28 3.86
C ARG A 192 -6.49 -29.68 5.11
N ASN A 193 -7.04 -30.55 5.95
CA ASN A 193 -7.37 -30.26 7.35
C ASN A 193 -6.49 -31.17 8.22
N GLY A 194 -5.39 -30.61 8.76
CA GLY A 194 -4.35 -31.41 9.39
C GLY A 194 -3.79 -32.45 8.43
N ASP A 195 -3.80 -33.72 8.86
CA ASP A 195 -3.28 -34.84 8.05
C ASP A 195 -4.26 -35.32 6.97
N THR A 196 -5.52 -34.88 7.02
CA THR A 196 -6.54 -35.31 6.06
C THR A 196 -6.56 -34.43 4.82
N ALA A 197 -6.35 -35.02 3.64
CA ALA A 197 -6.54 -34.33 2.38
C ALA A 197 -8.04 -34.19 2.08
N LEU A 198 -8.51 -32.94 2.00
CA LEU A 198 -9.90 -32.63 1.63
C LEU A 198 -10.09 -32.67 0.10
N SER A 199 -9.07 -32.21 -0.62
CA SER A 199 -9.13 -32.16 -2.08
C SER A 199 -7.74 -31.94 -2.70
N GLU A 200 -7.62 -32.46 -3.91
CA GLU A 200 -6.56 -32.10 -4.85
C GLU A 200 -7.16 -31.34 -6.04
N LEU A 201 -6.56 -30.21 -6.36
CA LEU A 201 -6.98 -29.34 -7.46
C LEU A 201 -5.84 -29.24 -8.47
N LYS A 202 -6.13 -29.44 -9.74
CA LYS A 202 -5.16 -29.33 -10.83
C LYS A 202 -5.00 -27.88 -11.24
N LEU A 203 -3.75 -27.38 -11.21
CA LEU A 203 -3.36 -26.07 -11.71
C LEU A 203 -2.54 -26.26 -12.99
N THR A 204 -2.92 -25.58 -14.06
CA THR A 204 -2.18 -25.53 -15.32
C THR A 204 -1.87 -24.10 -15.69
N VAL A 205 -0.61 -23.80 -16.04
CA VAL A 205 -0.18 -22.52 -16.57
C VAL A 205 0.37 -22.71 -17.99
N ASN A 206 -0.29 -22.12 -18.99
CA ASN A 206 0.14 -22.11 -20.38
C ASN A 206 1.09 -20.93 -20.60
N VAL A 207 2.39 -21.18 -20.55
CA VAL A 207 3.42 -20.16 -20.74
C VAL A 207 3.60 -19.88 -22.23
N LYS A 208 3.33 -18.65 -22.65
CA LYS A 208 3.51 -18.19 -24.03
C LYS A 208 4.95 -17.81 -24.32
N ASN A 209 5.38 -17.94 -25.58
CA ASN A 209 6.72 -17.52 -26.00
C ASN A 209 6.81 -15.99 -26.17
N ARG A 210 6.50 -15.28 -25.11
CA ARG A 210 6.65 -13.83 -24.97
C ARG A 210 7.21 -13.51 -23.59
N ILE A 211 8.05 -12.49 -23.51
CA ILE A 211 8.63 -12.02 -22.25
C ILE A 211 7.92 -10.72 -21.86
N LEU A 212 7.40 -10.68 -20.64
CA LEU A 212 6.94 -9.44 -20.05
C LEU A 212 8.18 -8.60 -19.71
N PRO A 213 8.27 -7.34 -20.17
CA PRO A 213 9.35 -6.45 -19.75
C PRO A 213 9.42 -6.34 -18.21
N VAL A 214 10.56 -5.92 -17.68
CA VAL A 214 10.68 -5.64 -16.26
C VAL A 214 9.74 -4.50 -15.86
N PRO A 215 9.21 -4.47 -14.63
CA PRO A 215 8.19 -3.50 -14.22
C PRO A 215 8.57 -2.03 -14.46
N SER A 216 9.85 -1.70 -14.32
CA SER A 216 10.36 -0.33 -14.58
C SER A 216 10.18 0.12 -16.02
N GLU A 217 10.11 -0.83 -16.99
CA GLU A 217 9.97 -0.58 -18.43
C GLU A 217 8.52 -0.62 -18.93
N TRP A 218 7.56 -0.97 -18.06
CA TRP A 218 6.16 -1.00 -18.50
C TRP A 218 5.70 0.40 -18.91
N ALA A 219 4.98 0.47 -20.04
CA ALA A 219 4.39 1.71 -20.52
C ALA A 219 3.25 2.22 -19.60
N PHE A 220 2.63 1.33 -18.85
CA PHE A 220 1.62 1.68 -17.85
C PHE A 220 2.19 2.61 -16.77
N HIS A 221 1.55 3.75 -16.56
CA HIS A 221 1.94 4.74 -15.57
C HIS A 221 1.16 4.51 -14.26
N LEU A 222 1.79 3.82 -13.32
CA LEU A 222 1.22 3.59 -11.99
C LEU A 222 1.71 4.65 -11.03
N ASP A 223 0.77 5.45 -10.52
CA ASP A 223 0.97 6.43 -9.46
C ASP A 223 0.04 6.06 -8.28
N LEU A 224 0.61 5.47 -7.25
CA LEU A 224 -0.08 5.24 -5.98
C LEU A 224 0.54 6.15 -4.92
N TRP A 225 -0.28 6.98 -4.30
CA TRP A 225 0.16 7.86 -3.23
C TRP A 225 0.45 7.05 -1.97
N HIS A 226 1.62 7.30 -1.39
CA HIS A 226 2.04 6.61 -0.17
C HIS A 226 1.99 7.56 1.01
N ASN A 227 1.54 7.05 2.17
CA ASN A 227 1.64 7.77 3.43
C ASN A 227 2.70 7.11 4.33
N PRO A 228 3.97 7.55 4.30
CA PRO A 228 5.01 6.96 5.13
C PRO A 228 4.75 7.15 6.62
N TYR A 229 4.05 8.20 7.01
CA TYR A 229 3.73 8.49 8.42
C TYR A 229 2.79 7.43 9.02
N ALA A 230 1.88 6.86 8.22
CA ALA A 230 1.02 5.77 8.65
C ALA A 230 1.83 4.53 9.05
N VAL A 231 2.88 4.20 8.30
CA VAL A 231 3.78 3.08 8.62
C VAL A 231 4.57 3.37 9.89
N ALA A 232 5.10 4.59 10.03
CA ALA A 232 5.83 4.99 11.23
C ALA A 232 4.96 4.89 12.49
N ARG A 233 3.72 5.38 12.44
CA ARG A 233 2.77 5.27 13.55
C ARG A 233 2.42 3.82 13.86
N TYR A 234 2.12 3.02 12.85
CA TYR A 234 1.73 1.63 13.03
C TYR A 234 2.80 0.82 13.78
N TYR A 235 4.07 1.03 13.42
CA TYR A 235 5.19 0.32 14.05
C TYR A 235 5.80 1.05 15.24
N GLY A 236 5.33 2.27 15.58
CA GLY A 236 5.85 3.06 16.69
C GLY A 236 7.31 3.48 16.50
N VAL A 237 7.72 3.79 15.27
CA VAL A 237 9.08 4.19 14.93
C VAL A 237 9.16 5.65 14.49
N GLU A 238 10.34 6.25 14.64
CA GLU A 238 10.59 7.63 14.18
C GLU A 238 10.51 7.70 12.66
N PRO A 239 9.72 8.63 12.09
CA PRO A 239 9.63 8.83 10.65
C PRO A 239 11.01 9.05 10.00
N PHE A 240 11.23 8.39 8.86
CA PHE A 240 12.46 8.47 8.06
C PHE A 240 13.76 8.04 8.77
N SER A 241 13.63 7.31 9.89
CA SER A 241 14.75 6.59 10.49
C SER A 241 15.12 5.35 9.67
N ASP A 242 16.32 4.80 9.91
CA ASP A 242 16.75 3.56 9.23
C ASP A 242 15.77 2.40 9.48
N LYS A 243 15.25 2.31 10.71
CA LYS A 243 14.25 1.27 11.07
C LYS A 243 12.93 1.48 10.33
N HIS A 244 12.50 2.72 10.14
CA HIS A 244 11.31 3.02 9.35
C HIS A 244 11.49 2.61 7.89
N PHE A 245 12.63 2.90 7.28
CA PHE A 245 12.95 2.47 5.91
C PHE A 245 13.05 0.96 5.78
N GLU A 246 13.62 0.27 6.76
CA GLU A 246 13.63 -1.20 6.80
C GLU A 246 12.21 -1.77 6.73
N LEU A 247 11.30 -1.26 7.57
CA LEU A 247 9.91 -1.72 7.65
C LEU A 247 9.09 -1.38 6.39
N MET A 248 9.36 -0.24 5.75
CA MET A 248 8.69 0.16 4.51
C MET A 248 9.18 -0.59 3.27
N ARG A 249 10.43 -1.08 3.28
CA ARG A 249 11.06 -1.64 2.08
C ARG A 249 10.25 -2.74 1.40
N PRO A 250 9.65 -3.72 2.10
CA PRO A 250 8.83 -4.74 1.46
C PRO A 250 7.63 -4.17 0.71
N LEU A 251 6.94 -3.18 1.28
CA LEU A 251 5.78 -2.53 0.67
C LEU A 251 6.18 -1.72 -0.57
N MET A 252 7.25 -0.92 -0.47
CA MET A 252 7.72 -0.10 -1.59
C MET A 252 8.32 -0.96 -2.71
N LYS A 253 8.94 -2.09 -2.35
CA LYS A 253 9.37 -3.09 -3.34
C LYS A 253 8.18 -3.72 -4.05
N LEU A 254 7.10 -4.02 -3.34
CA LEU A 254 5.85 -4.54 -3.94
C LEU A 254 5.25 -3.52 -4.93
N TYR A 255 5.25 -2.23 -4.58
CA TYR A 255 4.83 -1.15 -5.47
C TYR A 255 5.72 -1.06 -6.73
N ALA A 256 7.04 -1.11 -6.56
CA ALA A 256 7.98 -1.13 -7.69
C ALA A 256 7.75 -2.34 -8.61
N ASP A 257 7.52 -3.54 -8.04
CA ASP A 257 7.26 -4.78 -8.77
C ASP A 257 5.88 -4.79 -9.47
N ALA A 258 4.96 -3.93 -9.03
CA ALA A 258 3.70 -3.66 -9.71
C ALA A 258 3.82 -2.62 -10.85
N GLY A 259 5.02 -2.11 -11.10
CA GLY A 259 5.29 -1.10 -12.13
C GLY A 259 5.13 0.34 -11.65
N GLY A 260 5.23 0.60 -10.35
CA GLY A 260 5.18 1.93 -9.77
C GLY A 260 6.20 2.88 -10.38
N LYS A 261 5.76 4.08 -10.75
CA LYS A 261 6.56 5.08 -11.46
C LYS A 261 6.87 6.30 -10.63
N VAL A 262 6.00 6.63 -9.66
CA VAL A 262 5.96 7.94 -9.03
C VAL A 262 6.34 7.85 -7.55
N ILE A 263 7.21 8.75 -7.14
CA ILE A 263 7.53 9.01 -5.74
C ILE A 263 6.67 10.17 -5.28
N THR A 264 5.74 9.93 -4.35
CA THR A 264 4.95 10.99 -3.72
C THR A 264 5.79 11.65 -2.64
N ALA A 265 6.00 12.96 -2.71
CA ALA A 265 6.73 13.74 -1.72
C ALA A 265 5.92 14.95 -1.27
N SER A 266 5.88 15.23 0.04
CA SER A 266 5.25 16.44 0.57
C SER A 266 6.31 17.52 0.78
N ILE A 267 6.19 18.62 0.01
CA ILE A 267 7.09 19.78 0.16
C ILE A 267 6.48 20.88 1.03
N MET A 268 5.26 20.66 1.50
CA MET A 268 4.52 21.56 2.39
C MET A 268 3.77 20.74 3.44
N HIS A 269 3.63 21.29 4.64
CA HIS A 269 2.88 20.70 5.74
C HIS A 269 1.39 20.55 5.39
N LYS A 270 0.85 19.35 5.58
CA LYS A 270 -0.57 18.98 5.40
C LYS A 270 -1.14 19.37 4.02
N PRO A 271 -0.56 18.92 2.90
CA PRO A 271 -1.07 19.27 1.58
C PRO A 271 -2.54 18.84 1.39
N TRP A 272 -2.97 17.76 2.02
CA TRP A 272 -4.35 17.26 2.00
C TRP A 272 -5.16 17.59 3.27
N ASN A 273 -4.68 18.55 4.09
CA ASN A 273 -5.30 18.97 5.35
C ASN A 273 -5.57 17.77 6.28
N GLY A 274 -6.83 17.45 6.57
CA GLY A 274 -7.23 16.34 7.45
C GLY A 274 -7.86 15.14 6.74
N GLN A 275 -7.63 14.96 5.43
CA GLN A 275 -8.17 13.82 4.69
C GLN A 275 -7.54 12.49 5.07
N THR A 276 -6.32 12.50 5.59
CA THR A 276 -5.63 11.30 6.07
C THR A 276 -5.55 11.32 7.59
N TYR A 277 -5.68 10.15 8.22
CA TYR A 277 -5.53 10.02 9.68
C TYR A 277 -4.14 10.50 10.13
N ASP A 278 -3.08 10.03 9.45
CA ASP A 278 -1.73 10.50 9.67
C ASP A 278 -1.45 11.67 8.75
N ALA A 279 -1.24 12.85 9.34
CA ALA A 279 -0.95 14.05 8.57
C ALA A 279 0.41 13.93 7.88
N PHE A 280 0.48 14.44 6.65
CA PHE A 280 1.76 14.57 5.95
C PHE A 280 2.50 15.80 6.46
N GLU A 281 3.66 15.59 7.07
CA GLU A 281 4.59 16.67 7.37
C GLU A 281 5.38 17.07 6.12
N SER A 282 5.91 18.28 6.12
CA SER A 282 6.81 18.68 5.04
C SER A 282 8.12 17.90 5.11
N MET A 283 8.54 17.30 3.99
CA MET A 283 9.87 16.70 3.85
C MET A 283 10.97 17.74 3.59
N VAL A 284 10.58 19.01 3.43
CA VAL A 284 11.48 20.17 3.31
C VAL A 284 11.32 21.01 4.57
N THR A 285 12.42 21.33 5.24
CA THR A 285 12.38 22.29 6.35
C THR A 285 12.34 23.72 5.79
N TRP A 286 11.31 24.46 6.18
CA TRP A 286 11.14 25.88 5.85
C TRP A 286 11.54 26.71 7.06
N LEU A 287 12.67 27.38 7.00
CA LEU A 287 13.21 28.21 8.07
C LEU A 287 13.35 29.67 7.61
N LYS A 288 12.66 30.58 8.29
CA LYS A 288 12.90 32.02 8.16
C LYS A 288 13.90 32.43 9.23
N LYS A 289 15.12 32.87 8.83
CA LYS A 289 16.17 33.30 9.74
C LYS A 289 15.83 34.61 10.44
N ALA A 290 16.53 34.93 11.51
CA ALA A 290 16.35 36.16 12.27
C ALA A 290 16.59 37.43 11.44
N ASP A 291 17.44 37.36 10.41
CA ASP A 291 17.71 38.45 9.46
C ASP A 291 16.66 38.59 8.35
N GLY A 292 15.61 37.74 8.37
CA GLY A 292 14.52 37.71 7.39
C GLY A 292 14.79 36.85 6.15
N THR A 293 16.01 36.33 5.97
CA THR A 293 16.32 35.44 4.84
C THR A 293 15.77 34.04 5.05
N TRP A 294 15.61 33.29 3.97
CA TRP A 294 15.11 31.92 4.01
C TRP A 294 16.26 30.90 3.96
N TYR A 295 16.05 29.78 4.66
CA TYR A 295 16.85 28.59 4.57
C TYR A 295 15.94 27.38 4.37
N PHE A 296 16.30 26.49 3.45
CA PHE A 296 15.57 25.26 3.15
C PHE A 296 16.51 24.06 3.36
N ASP A 297 16.06 23.09 4.14
CA ASP A 297 16.79 21.85 4.33
C ASP A 297 16.01 20.70 3.66
N TYR A 298 16.72 20.00 2.79
CA TYR A 298 16.17 18.91 1.97
C TYR A 298 16.56 17.53 2.48
N MET A 299 17.15 17.40 3.66
CA MET A 299 17.69 16.14 4.15
C MET A 299 16.64 15.01 4.20
N VAL A 300 15.42 15.28 4.68
CA VAL A 300 14.34 14.29 4.74
C VAL A 300 13.83 13.97 3.34
N PHE A 301 13.67 14.98 2.49
CA PHE A 301 13.29 14.80 1.10
C PHE A 301 14.29 13.90 0.35
N ASP A 302 15.58 14.17 0.51
CA ASP A 302 16.65 13.39 -0.11
C ASP A 302 16.63 11.94 0.34
N LYS A 303 16.58 11.70 1.65
CA LYS A 303 16.52 10.34 2.21
C LYS A 303 15.30 9.57 1.66
N TRP A 304 14.15 10.24 1.58
CA TRP A 304 12.94 9.62 1.05
C TRP A 304 13.07 9.26 -0.42
N VAL A 305 13.52 10.19 -1.26
CA VAL A 305 13.71 9.96 -2.70
C VAL A 305 14.74 8.86 -2.96
N GLU A 306 15.89 8.92 -2.29
CA GLU A 306 16.95 7.91 -2.40
C GLU A 306 16.47 6.52 -1.97
N PHE A 307 15.70 6.44 -0.88
CA PHE A 307 15.08 5.20 -0.43
C PHE A 307 14.14 4.64 -1.49
N MET A 308 13.21 5.44 -2.03
CA MET A 308 12.27 5.01 -3.06
C MET A 308 12.99 4.56 -4.33
N MET A 309 14.00 5.30 -4.76
CA MET A 309 14.83 4.92 -5.90
C MET A 309 15.56 3.59 -5.69
N SER A 310 16.00 3.32 -4.45
CA SER A 310 16.65 2.06 -4.07
C SER A 310 15.71 0.84 -4.15
N THR A 311 14.40 1.06 -4.08
CA THR A 311 13.38 0.00 -4.24
C THR A 311 13.02 -0.28 -5.69
N GLY A 312 13.40 0.63 -6.62
CA GLY A 312 13.12 0.51 -8.05
C GLY A 312 12.19 1.59 -8.61
N VAL A 313 11.57 2.44 -7.77
CA VAL A 313 10.70 3.54 -8.18
C VAL A 313 11.56 4.78 -8.44
N ARG A 314 11.73 5.19 -9.71
CA ARG A 314 12.68 6.25 -10.06
C ARG A 314 12.29 7.08 -11.29
N LYS A 315 11.05 6.98 -11.74
CA LYS A 315 10.66 7.60 -13.03
C LYS A 315 10.20 9.04 -12.87
N GLN A 316 9.56 9.33 -11.73
CA GLN A 316 8.98 10.64 -11.46
C GLN A 316 8.97 10.92 -9.94
N ILE A 317 9.18 12.17 -9.57
CA ILE A 317 8.97 12.69 -8.22
C ILE A 317 7.83 13.69 -8.29
N SER A 318 6.73 13.44 -7.59
CA SER A 318 5.57 14.33 -7.50
C SER A 318 5.56 15.04 -6.16
N CYS A 319 5.77 16.36 -6.19
CA CYS A 319 5.93 17.20 -5.01
C CYS A 319 4.62 17.91 -4.66
N PHE A 320 3.97 17.54 -3.59
CA PHE A 320 2.74 18.12 -3.06
C PHE A 320 3.04 19.14 -1.97
N SER A 321 2.49 20.34 -1.93
CA SER A 321 1.77 21.03 -2.99
C SER A 321 1.92 22.54 -2.81
N MET A 322 2.00 23.26 -3.91
CA MET A 322 1.89 24.71 -3.89
C MET A 322 0.45 25.19 -3.61
N VAL A 323 -0.54 24.33 -3.81
CA VAL A 323 -1.97 24.63 -3.58
C VAL A 323 -2.57 23.56 -2.64
N PRO A 324 -2.14 23.52 -1.35
CA PRO A 324 -2.71 22.61 -0.37
C PRO A 324 -4.22 22.87 -0.20
N TRP A 325 -4.95 21.87 0.34
CA TRP A 325 -6.38 22.01 0.59
C TRP A 325 -6.72 23.20 1.48
N ARG A 326 -5.88 23.49 2.46
CA ARG A 326 -5.93 24.74 3.22
C ARG A 326 -4.74 25.59 2.78
N LEU A 327 -5.00 26.77 2.19
CA LEU A 327 -3.98 27.71 1.72
C LEU A 327 -3.28 28.39 2.91
N SER A 328 -2.52 27.58 3.66
CA SER A 328 -1.83 27.94 4.89
C SER A 328 -0.47 27.24 4.90
N PHE A 329 0.60 28.01 4.80
CA PHE A 329 1.96 27.53 4.56
C PHE A 329 2.78 27.65 5.85
N GLN A 330 3.13 26.49 6.44
CA GLN A 330 3.90 26.43 7.68
C GLN A 330 5.39 26.68 7.43
N TYR A 331 5.99 27.44 8.31
CA TYR A 331 7.43 27.61 8.40
C TYR A 331 7.87 27.85 9.84
N PHE A 332 9.13 27.55 10.14
CA PHE A 332 9.73 27.90 11.43
C PHE A 332 10.35 29.30 11.35
N ASP A 333 9.95 30.20 12.25
CA ASP A 333 10.49 31.54 12.35
C ASP A 333 11.53 31.61 13.48
N GLN A 334 12.80 31.75 13.10
CA GLN A 334 13.91 31.77 14.05
C GLN A 334 13.82 32.96 15.02
N ALA A 335 13.35 34.13 14.55
CA ALA A 335 13.26 35.31 15.38
C ALA A 335 12.29 35.16 16.56
N SER A 336 11.18 34.45 16.35
CA SER A 336 10.18 34.16 17.39
C SER A 336 10.35 32.77 18.02
N ASN A 337 11.29 31.95 17.51
CA ASN A 337 11.52 30.56 17.91
C ASN A 337 10.22 29.72 17.91
N SER A 338 9.42 29.85 16.87
CA SER A 338 8.12 29.18 16.79
C SER A 338 7.68 28.94 15.35
N PHE A 339 6.80 27.94 15.17
CA PHE A 339 6.11 27.74 13.89
C PHE A 339 5.12 28.88 13.63
N LYS A 340 5.15 29.38 12.39
CA LYS A 340 4.22 30.35 11.86
C LYS A 340 3.55 29.83 10.58
N TYR A 341 2.49 30.49 10.20
CA TYR A 341 1.70 30.16 9.02
C TYR A 341 1.49 31.40 8.17
N LEU A 342 1.89 31.34 6.92
CA LEU A 342 1.49 32.30 5.90
C LEU A 342 0.14 31.85 5.33
N ASN A 343 -0.88 32.67 5.46
CA ASN A 343 -2.16 32.45 4.80
C ASN A 343 -2.21 33.36 3.57
N ALA A 344 -2.13 32.77 2.38
CA ALA A 344 -2.08 33.49 1.13
C ALA A 344 -2.72 32.66 0.01
N LYS A 345 -3.30 33.33 -1.01
CA LYS A 345 -3.90 32.68 -2.16
C LYS A 345 -3.00 32.81 -3.38
N PRO A 346 -3.04 31.83 -4.30
CA PRO A 346 -2.44 31.99 -5.62
C PRO A 346 -2.88 33.30 -6.29
N GLY A 347 -1.92 34.02 -6.88
CA GLY A 347 -2.12 35.35 -7.46
C GLY A 347 -1.91 36.53 -6.49
N GLU A 348 -1.69 36.30 -5.20
CA GLU A 348 -1.28 37.34 -4.26
C GLU A 348 0.24 37.48 -4.28
N ALA A 349 0.76 38.71 -4.25
CA ALA A 349 2.20 38.97 -4.33
C ALA A 349 3.00 38.24 -3.23
N VAL A 350 2.44 38.17 -2.01
CA VAL A 350 3.08 37.46 -0.89
C VAL A 350 3.15 35.94 -1.13
N TYR A 351 2.17 35.33 -1.81
CA TYR A 351 2.19 33.94 -2.23
C TYR A 351 3.30 33.73 -3.27
N GLU A 352 3.38 34.62 -4.27
CA GLU A 352 4.38 34.54 -5.34
C GLU A 352 5.81 34.65 -4.77
N GLU A 353 6.07 35.64 -3.92
CA GLU A 353 7.38 35.85 -3.29
C GLU A 353 7.82 34.63 -2.46
N PHE A 354 6.89 34.09 -1.66
CA PHE A 354 7.14 32.91 -0.81
C PHE A 354 7.55 31.71 -1.65
N TRP A 355 6.79 31.38 -2.70
CA TRP A 355 7.05 30.21 -3.53
C TRP A 355 8.22 30.41 -4.51
N ILE A 356 8.41 31.60 -5.08
CA ILE A 356 9.58 31.90 -5.95
C ILE A 356 10.89 31.68 -5.18
N THR A 357 10.95 32.10 -3.93
CA THR A 357 12.13 31.94 -3.09
C THR A 357 12.47 30.46 -2.87
N MET A 358 11.49 29.67 -2.53
CA MET A 358 11.66 28.22 -2.34
C MET A 358 11.99 27.52 -3.65
N LEU A 359 11.24 27.76 -4.72
CA LEU A 359 11.42 27.07 -5.99
C LEU A 359 12.79 27.32 -6.61
N LYS A 360 13.38 28.52 -6.45
CA LYS A 360 14.76 28.81 -6.88
C LYS A 360 15.78 27.91 -6.16
N SER A 361 15.67 27.84 -4.84
CA SER A 361 16.52 26.98 -4.02
C SER A 361 16.31 25.50 -4.35
N PHE A 362 15.07 25.08 -4.48
CA PHE A 362 14.71 23.70 -4.77
C PHE A 362 15.17 23.26 -6.17
N ALA A 363 14.98 24.09 -7.19
CA ALA A 363 15.48 23.79 -8.53
C ALA A 363 16.99 23.62 -8.58
N GLN A 364 17.74 24.47 -7.86
CA GLN A 364 19.18 24.34 -7.74
C GLN A 364 19.56 23.01 -7.07
N HIS A 365 18.94 22.68 -5.93
CA HIS A 365 19.14 21.43 -5.22
C HIS A 365 18.84 20.20 -6.09
N LEU A 366 17.70 20.21 -6.80
CA LEU A 366 17.32 19.12 -7.70
C LEU A 366 18.30 18.93 -8.86
N LYS A 367 18.89 20.02 -9.39
CA LYS A 367 19.94 19.95 -10.42
C LYS A 367 21.21 19.32 -9.86
N GLU A 368 21.62 19.68 -8.66
CA GLU A 368 22.78 19.10 -7.97
C GLU A 368 22.61 17.59 -7.71
N LYS A 369 21.39 17.16 -7.39
CA LYS A 369 21.03 15.75 -7.21
C LYS A 369 20.78 15.00 -8.53
N GLY A 370 20.68 15.68 -9.67
CA GLY A 370 20.32 15.08 -10.95
C GLY A 370 18.85 14.65 -11.06
N TRP A 371 17.97 15.25 -10.26
CA TRP A 371 16.53 14.89 -10.19
C TRP A 371 15.61 15.93 -10.85
N PHE A 372 16.15 17.02 -11.33
CA PHE A 372 15.36 18.15 -11.84
C PHE A 372 14.39 17.74 -12.94
N GLU A 373 14.87 16.96 -13.94
CA GLU A 373 14.06 16.55 -15.11
C GLU A 373 12.93 15.56 -14.79
N ILE A 374 12.99 14.90 -13.63
CA ILE A 374 11.99 13.93 -13.21
C ILE A 374 11.09 14.46 -12.10
N THR A 375 11.28 15.71 -11.65
CA THR A 375 10.51 16.32 -10.57
C THR A 375 9.40 17.18 -11.12
N HIS A 376 8.21 17.01 -10.56
CA HIS A 376 7.00 17.74 -10.91
C HIS A 376 6.36 18.35 -9.66
N ILE A 377 5.85 19.56 -9.79
CA ILE A 377 4.97 20.14 -8.78
C ILE A 377 3.57 19.56 -9.00
N ALA A 378 3.09 18.84 -8.02
CA ALA A 378 1.80 18.16 -8.05
C ALA A 378 0.73 18.95 -7.27
N MET A 379 -0.49 18.89 -7.77
CA MET A 379 -1.67 19.50 -7.16
C MET A 379 -2.77 18.46 -7.16
N ASP A 380 -3.59 18.48 -6.13
CA ASP A 380 -4.78 17.67 -6.04
C ASP A 380 -5.97 18.38 -6.69
N GLU A 381 -7.19 17.95 -6.47
CA GLU A 381 -8.47 18.47 -6.99
C GLU A 381 -8.72 19.93 -6.57
N ARG A 382 -7.94 20.86 -7.13
CA ARG A 382 -7.98 22.28 -6.79
C ARG A 382 -8.77 23.08 -7.83
N LEU A 383 -9.24 24.26 -7.43
CA LEU A 383 -9.92 25.17 -8.36
C LEU A 383 -9.00 25.54 -9.52
N MET A 384 -9.51 25.47 -10.73
CA MET A 384 -8.75 25.77 -11.97
C MET A 384 -8.07 27.16 -11.89
N LYS A 385 -8.73 28.14 -11.30
CA LYS A 385 -8.17 29.49 -11.12
C LYS A 385 -6.89 29.45 -10.27
N ASP A 386 -6.92 28.74 -9.13
CA ASP A 386 -5.76 28.65 -8.23
C ASP A 386 -4.60 27.90 -8.91
N MET A 387 -4.91 26.85 -9.68
CA MET A 387 -3.89 26.13 -10.46
C MET A 387 -3.28 27.01 -11.55
N GLN A 388 -4.07 27.80 -12.26
CA GLN A 388 -3.58 28.72 -13.30
C GLN A 388 -2.67 29.81 -12.72
N GLU A 389 -3.04 30.42 -11.58
CA GLU A 389 -2.20 31.42 -10.92
C GLU A 389 -0.89 30.81 -10.41
N THR A 390 -0.95 29.59 -9.84
CA THR A 390 0.24 28.87 -9.41
C THR A 390 1.16 28.53 -10.60
N LEU A 391 0.58 28.13 -11.74
CA LEU A 391 1.35 27.85 -12.96
C LEU A 391 2.11 29.08 -13.45
N LYS A 392 1.54 30.29 -13.34
CA LYS A 392 2.24 31.54 -13.69
C LYS A 392 3.51 31.73 -12.85
N VAL A 393 3.46 31.40 -11.54
CA VAL A 393 4.63 31.44 -10.66
C VAL A 393 5.71 30.49 -11.15
N ILE A 394 5.36 29.24 -11.47
CA ILE A 394 6.31 28.24 -11.99
C ILE A 394 6.90 28.71 -13.33
N LEU A 395 6.07 29.16 -14.26
CA LEU A 395 6.49 29.63 -15.57
C LEU A 395 7.41 30.86 -15.51
N SER A 396 7.21 31.74 -14.52
CA SER A 396 8.07 32.92 -14.33
C SER A 396 9.54 32.56 -14.04
N LEU A 397 9.78 31.30 -13.60
CA LEU A 397 11.11 30.78 -13.27
C LEU A 397 11.81 30.09 -14.46
N ILE A 398 11.12 29.77 -15.54
CA ILE A 398 11.69 29.06 -16.70
C ILE A 398 12.85 29.86 -17.30
N HIS A 399 12.73 31.17 -17.40
CA HIS A 399 13.80 32.03 -17.95
C HIS A 399 15.00 32.23 -17.03
N ILE A 400 14.87 31.85 -15.74
CA ILE A 400 15.98 31.96 -14.77
C ILE A 400 16.87 30.71 -14.77
N SER A 401 16.37 29.63 -15.35
CA SER A 401 17.05 28.32 -15.37
C SER A 401 17.85 28.07 -16.65
N GLU A 402 17.70 28.88 -17.69
CA GLU A 402 18.54 28.75 -18.88
C GLU A 402 19.92 29.38 -18.62
N PRO A 403 21.03 28.63 -18.81
CA PRO A 403 22.35 29.24 -18.81
C PRO A 403 22.37 30.21 -20.01
N THR A 404 22.62 31.50 -19.74
CA THR A 404 22.95 32.48 -20.78
C THR A 404 24.08 31.93 -21.62
N ARG A 405 23.76 31.44 -22.82
CA ARG A 405 24.77 31.14 -23.84
C ARG A 405 25.29 32.49 -24.32
N HIS A 406 26.47 32.86 -23.83
CA HIS A 406 27.34 33.87 -24.46
C HIS A 406 28.21 33.22 -25.49
#